data_07f345fb1749ef3fec1acc097e078960
#
_entry.id   07f345fb1749ef3fec1acc097e078960
#
_cell.length_a   1.000
_cell.length_b   1.000
_cell.length_c   1.000
_cell.angle_alpha   90.00
_cell.angle_beta   90.00
_cell.angle_gamma   90.00
#
_symmetry.space_group_name_H-M   'P 1'
#
loop_
_entity.id
_entity.type
_entity.pdbx_description
1 polymer ?
#
loop_
_entity_poly.entity_id
_entity_poly.type
_entity_poly.pdbx_seq_one_letter_code
_entity_poly.pdbx_strand_id
1 'polypeptide(L)'
;VYKRQLSCLGFIASELTQLKFREQGGCYLYVAQSNKCYRASERKDLYYMAFNDNILFRESCFSCRYAILKRVGDLTIGDFWGLGKTTPFQYKTGGNISVVLVNTPQGQSLLAECSESGSLILFERSLEEAVNGNHNLKHPSPKNNADRFRKLYPKYPLKIALNLCLVIRRIRSILCHLYTSPSPRD
;
A
#
# COMPACT_ATOMS: atom_id res chain seq x y z
N VAL A 1 10.38 -13.49 2.57
CA VAL A 1 10.73 -12.79 1.30
C VAL A 1 11.55 -11.54 1.59
N TYR A 2 11.09 -10.63 2.44
CA TYR A 2 11.74 -9.38 2.77
C TYR A 2 13.20 -9.54 3.24
N LYS A 3 13.46 -10.38 4.26
CA LYS A 3 14.84 -10.66 4.73
C LYS A 3 15.75 -11.17 3.59
N ARG A 4 15.21 -11.98 2.68
CA ARG A 4 15.95 -12.49 1.53
C ARG A 4 16.25 -11.42 0.49
N GLN A 5 15.37 -10.44 0.31
CA GLN A 5 15.69 -9.27 -0.53
C GLN A 5 16.83 -8.43 0.07
N LEU A 6 16.80 -8.18 1.38
CA LEU A 6 17.90 -7.47 2.06
C LEU A 6 19.23 -8.18 1.82
N SER A 7 19.26 -9.51 1.98
CA SER A 7 20.44 -10.32 1.69
C SER A 7 20.88 -10.21 0.23
N CYS A 8 19.96 -10.23 -0.74
CA CYS A 8 20.27 -10.03 -2.17
C CYS A 8 20.82 -8.63 -2.48
N LEU A 9 20.47 -7.63 -1.68
CA LEU A 9 21.02 -6.27 -1.76
C LEU A 9 22.31 -6.10 -0.94
N GLY A 10 22.77 -7.19 -0.29
CA GLY A 10 23.99 -7.22 0.51
C GLY A 10 23.83 -6.56 1.90
N PHE A 11 22.62 -6.51 2.46
CA PHE A 11 22.35 -6.03 3.80
C PHE A 11 22.19 -7.21 4.79
N ILE A 12 22.65 -7.02 6.01
CA ILE A 12 22.47 -7.96 7.12
C ILE A 12 21.33 -7.45 8.00
N ALA A 13 20.23 -8.20 8.10
CA ALA A 13 19.00 -7.74 8.72
C ALA A 13 19.15 -7.34 10.20
N SER A 14 20.08 -7.95 10.93
CA SER A 14 20.39 -7.62 12.35
C SER A 14 21.22 -6.34 12.52
N GLU A 15 21.85 -5.85 11.46
CA GLU A 15 22.75 -4.69 11.49
C GLU A 15 22.11 -3.44 10.85
N LEU A 16 20.83 -3.51 10.49
CA LEU A 16 20.13 -2.37 9.93
C LEU A 16 19.99 -1.26 10.96
N THR A 17 20.42 -0.06 10.58
CA THR A 17 20.22 1.15 11.38
C THR A 17 18.90 1.84 11.05
N GLN A 18 18.44 1.72 9.79
CA GLN A 18 17.16 2.28 9.35
C GLN A 18 16.47 1.38 8.34
N LEU A 19 15.14 1.34 8.46
CA LEU A 19 14.24 0.73 7.50
C LEU A 19 12.96 1.56 7.41
N LYS A 20 12.67 2.10 6.22
CA LYS A 20 11.48 2.91 5.98
C LYS A 20 10.81 2.48 4.69
N PHE A 21 9.47 2.46 4.70
CA PHE A 21 8.64 2.22 3.51
C PHE A 21 7.98 3.50 2.99
N ARG A 22 8.09 4.60 3.74
CA ARG A 22 7.60 5.92 3.37
C ARG A 22 8.61 6.97 3.79
N GLU A 23 8.79 7.98 2.95
CA GLU A 23 9.56 9.20 3.23
C GLU A 23 8.79 10.41 2.72
N GLN A 24 9.27 11.62 3.03
CA GLN A 24 8.73 12.83 2.43
C GLN A 24 8.77 12.72 0.90
N GLY A 25 7.62 12.93 0.26
CA GLY A 25 7.47 12.87 -1.19
C GLY A 25 7.06 11.52 -1.78
N GLY A 26 6.74 10.48 -0.96
CA GLY A 26 6.12 9.26 -1.48
C GLY A 26 6.53 7.94 -0.84
N CYS A 27 6.18 6.87 -1.55
CA CYS A 27 6.45 5.50 -1.13
C CYS A 27 7.80 5.05 -1.68
N TYR A 28 8.76 4.83 -0.78
CA TYR A 28 10.11 4.37 -1.08
C TYR A 28 10.50 3.26 -0.11
N LEU A 29 11.22 2.26 -0.60
CA LEU A 29 11.99 1.39 0.27
C LEU A 29 13.34 2.08 0.53
N TYR A 30 13.58 2.45 1.77
CA TYR A 30 14.86 2.95 2.25
C TYR A 30 15.43 1.99 3.27
N VAL A 31 16.68 1.59 3.09
CA VAL A 31 17.42 0.70 3.99
C VAL A 31 18.80 1.29 4.22
N ALA A 32 19.24 1.38 5.46
CA ALA A 32 20.58 1.81 5.81
C ALA A 32 21.24 0.83 6.80
N GLN A 33 22.55 0.63 6.62
CA GLN A 33 23.42 -0.17 7.47
C GLN A 33 24.83 0.43 7.42
N SER A 34 25.34 0.93 8.56
CA SER A 34 26.66 1.58 8.62
C SER A 34 26.86 2.60 7.49
N ASN A 35 27.82 2.35 6.57
CA ASN A 35 28.16 3.24 5.45
C ASN A 35 27.42 2.89 4.16
N LYS A 36 26.43 2.00 4.19
CA LYS A 36 25.67 1.53 3.02
C LYS A 36 24.21 1.92 3.13
N CYS A 37 23.67 2.46 2.03
CA CYS A 37 22.23 2.67 1.94
C CYS A 37 21.68 2.21 0.58
N TYR A 38 20.39 1.88 0.59
CA TYR A 38 19.61 1.57 -0.60
C TYR A 38 18.32 2.38 -0.54
N ARG A 39 17.98 3.04 -1.65
CA ARG A 39 16.73 3.78 -1.79
C ARG A 39 16.14 3.51 -3.15
N ALA A 40 14.93 3.01 -3.19
CA ALA A 40 14.21 2.81 -4.43
C ALA A 40 12.71 3.12 -4.26
N SER A 41 12.11 3.74 -5.28
CA SER A 41 10.67 3.98 -5.27
C SER A 41 9.89 2.67 -5.38
N GLU A 42 8.63 2.70 -4.96
CA GLU A 42 7.69 1.57 -5.06
C GLU A 42 7.55 1.00 -6.49
N ARG A 43 7.86 1.81 -7.52
CA ARG A 43 7.81 1.39 -8.93
C ARG A 43 9.09 0.75 -9.42
N LYS A 44 10.19 0.88 -8.69
CA LYS A 44 11.53 0.35 -9.06
C LYS A 44 11.96 -0.83 -8.20
N ASP A 45 11.55 -0.85 -6.94
CA ASP A 45 11.88 -1.95 -6.03
C ASP A 45 10.97 -3.16 -6.27
N LEU A 46 11.59 -4.33 -6.51
CA LEU A 46 10.85 -5.57 -6.82
C LEU A 46 9.98 -6.07 -5.68
N TYR A 47 10.45 -5.92 -4.44
CA TYR A 47 9.66 -6.33 -3.27
C TYR A 47 8.45 -5.43 -3.14
N TYR A 48 8.63 -4.11 -3.26
CA TYR A 48 7.55 -3.15 -3.15
C TYR A 48 6.51 -3.33 -4.26
N MET A 49 6.97 -3.52 -5.50
CA MET A 49 6.08 -3.82 -6.63
C MET A 49 5.24 -5.09 -6.39
N ALA A 50 5.89 -6.16 -5.92
CA ALA A 50 5.22 -7.43 -5.67
C ALA A 50 4.29 -7.38 -4.44
N PHE A 51 4.62 -6.55 -3.45
CA PHE A 51 3.74 -6.26 -2.32
C PHE A 51 2.48 -5.51 -2.78
N ASN A 52 2.64 -4.44 -3.56
CA ASN A 52 1.52 -3.66 -4.08
C ASN A 52 0.62 -4.46 -5.05
N ASP A 53 1.17 -5.49 -5.71
CA ASP A 53 0.41 -6.44 -6.54
C ASP A 53 -0.17 -7.63 -5.75
N ASN A 54 -0.12 -7.61 -4.42
CA ASN A 54 -0.59 -8.67 -3.52
C ASN A 54 0.14 -10.02 -3.68
N ILE A 55 1.21 -10.08 -4.49
CA ILE A 55 1.97 -11.33 -4.76
C ILE A 55 2.59 -11.90 -3.48
N LEU A 56 3.04 -11.00 -2.59
CA LEU A 56 3.76 -11.35 -1.35
C LEU A 56 2.85 -11.45 -0.11
N PHE A 57 1.55 -11.29 -0.29
CA PHE A 57 0.60 -11.38 0.82
C PHE A 57 0.55 -12.79 1.40
N ARG A 58 0.18 -12.88 2.69
CA ARG A 58 -0.08 -14.16 3.35
C ARG A 58 -1.36 -14.78 2.80
N GLU A 59 -1.49 -16.10 2.89
CA GLU A 59 -2.70 -16.80 2.44
C GLU A 59 -3.96 -16.26 3.15
N SER A 60 -3.84 -15.99 4.44
CA SER A 60 -4.93 -15.40 5.24
C SER A 60 -5.41 -14.03 4.73
N CYS A 61 -4.60 -13.28 3.98
CA CYS A 61 -5.02 -12.00 3.42
C CYS A 61 -6.02 -12.17 2.26
N PHE A 62 -5.95 -13.29 1.54
CA PHE A 62 -6.83 -13.57 0.41
C PHE A 62 -8.20 -14.15 0.81
N SER A 63 -8.32 -14.60 2.05
CA SER A 63 -9.56 -15.08 2.69
C SER A 63 -9.84 -14.35 4.00
N CYS A 64 -9.43 -13.09 4.10
CA CYS A 64 -9.53 -12.33 5.33
C CYS A 64 -10.99 -12.09 5.73
N ARG A 65 -11.42 -12.73 6.81
CA ARG A 65 -12.78 -12.54 7.35
C ARG A 65 -13.05 -11.14 7.91
N TYR A 66 -12.00 -10.36 8.11
CA TYR A 66 -12.10 -8.97 8.56
C TYR A 66 -12.20 -7.97 7.41
N ALA A 67 -12.09 -8.40 6.15
CA ALA A 67 -12.29 -7.54 4.98
C ALA A 67 -13.80 -7.41 4.66
N ILE A 68 -14.55 -6.92 5.62
CA ILE A 68 -16.00 -6.66 5.57
C ILE A 68 -16.29 -5.33 6.25
N LEU A 69 -17.43 -4.71 5.96
CA LEU A 69 -17.82 -3.44 6.58
C LEU A 69 -18.09 -3.55 8.07
N LYS A 70 -18.74 -4.66 8.50
CA LYS A 70 -18.98 -4.92 9.92
C LYS A 70 -17.69 -5.31 10.62
N ARG A 71 -17.07 -4.39 11.33
CA ARG A 71 -15.81 -4.58 12.05
C ARG A 71 -16.06 -4.85 13.53
N VAL A 72 -15.08 -5.51 14.17
CA VAL A 72 -15.14 -5.83 15.60
C VAL A 72 -14.61 -4.73 16.51
N GLY A 73 -13.82 -3.80 15.99
CA GLY A 73 -13.28 -2.65 16.73
C GLY A 73 -14.22 -1.44 16.66
N ASP A 74 -14.10 -0.52 17.59
CA ASP A 74 -14.91 0.70 17.67
C ASP A 74 -14.65 1.65 16.50
N LEU A 75 -13.41 1.70 16.04
CA LEU A 75 -12.97 2.48 14.89
C LEU A 75 -12.20 1.61 13.89
N THR A 76 -12.34 1.92 12.60
CA THR A 76 -11.49 1.38 11.54
C THR A 76 -10.74 2.53 10.91
N ILE A 77 -9.41 2.51 10.98
CA ILE A 77 -8.54 3.58 10.46
C ILE A 77 -7.69 3.04 9.31
N GLY A 78 -7.53 3.86 8.28
CA GLY A 78 -6.67 3.52 7.14
C GLY A 78 -6.34 4.73 6.27
N ASP A 79 -5.52 4.55 5.24
CA ASP A 79 -5.28 5.59 4.23
C ASP A 79 -6.56 5.82 3.42
N PHE A 80 -6.95 7.07 3.14
CA PHE A 80 -8.13 7.36 2.34
C PHE A 80 -7.79 7.35 0.84
N TRP A 81 -7.73 6.17 0.26
CA TRP A 81 -7.54 6.02 -1.19
C TRP A 81 -8.81 6.47 -1.93
N GLY A 82 -8.65 7.38 -2.88
CA GLY A 82 -9.77 7.84 -3.70
C GLY A 82 -10.51 9.07 -3.17
N LEU A 83 -10.06 9.67 -2.06
CA LEU A 83 -10.61 10.94 -1.58
C LEU A 83 -10.62 11.99 -2.70
N GLY A 84 -11.76 12.66 -2.88
CA GLY A 84 -11.92 13.72 -3.88
C GLY A 84 -12.18 13.22 -5.30
N LYS A 85 -12.24 11.92 -5.56
CA LYS A 85 -12.54 11.37 -6.91
C LYS A 85 -14.00 11.50 -7.30
N THR A 86 -14.91 11.26 -6.37
CA THR A 86 -16.36 11.33 -6.61
C THR A 86 -16.93 12.65 -6.13
N THR A 87 -16.52 13.11 -4.98
CA THR A 87 -16.94 14.40 -4.40
C THR A 87 -15.70 15.24 -4.12
N PRO A 88 -15.60 16.45 -4.68
CA PRO A 88 -14.42 17.29 -4.51
C PRO A 88 -14.02 17.46 -3.04
N PHE A 89 -12.72 17.46 -2.78
CA PHE A 89 -12.15 17.74 -1.47
C PHE A 89 -11.34 19.02 -1.55
N GLN A 90 -11.84 20.08 -0.93
CA GLN A 90 -11.32 21.45 -1.14
C GLN A 90 -10.19 21.84 -0.19
N TYR A 91 -9.93 21.03 0.85
CA TYR A 91 -8.95 21.38 1.86
C TYR A 91 -7.53 20.99 1.42
N LYS A 92 -6.64 21.97 1.46
CA LYS A 92 -5.20 21.72 1.26
C LYS A 92 -4.62 21.16 2.55
N THR A 93 -4.26 19.90 2.55
CA THR A 93 -3.57 19.26 3.67
C THR A 93 -2.11 19.04 3.31
N GLY A 94 -1.23 19.25 4.27
CA GLY A 94 0.21 19.04 4.08
C GLY A 94 0.64 17.57 4.01
N GLY A 95 -0.31 16.62 4.00
CA GLY A 95 -0.03 15.19 4.05
C GLY A 95 -1.20 14.32 3.63
N ASN A 96 -1.02 13.02 3.81
CA ASN A 96 -2.05 12.02 3.55
C ASN A 96 -3.19 12.14 4.57
N ILE A 97 -4.42 11.94 4.09
CA ILE A 97 -5.61 11.92 4.94
C ILE A 97 -5.97 10.47 5.25
N SER A 98 -6.31 10.22 6.50
CA SER A 98 -6.81 8.93 6.94
C SER A 98 -8.33 8.87 6.81
N VAL A 99 -8.85 7.72 6.39
CA VAL A 99 -10.26 7.40 6.56
C VAL A 99 -10.48 6.81 7.95
N VAL A 100 -11.55 7.23 8.62
CA VAL A 100 -11.99 6.64 9.89
C VAL A 100 -13.45 6.23 9.72
N LEU A 101 -13.74 4.93 9.89
CA LEU A 101 -15.09 4.42 9.98
C LEU A 101 -15.45 4.25 11.46
N VAL A 102 -16.55 4.81 11.86
CA VAL A 102 -17.10 4.67 13.21
C VAL A 102 -18.01 3.44 13.23
N ASN A 103 -17.65 2.45 14.03
CA ASN A 103 -18.37 1.19 14.07
C ASN A 103 -19.30 1.04 15.29
N THR A 104 -19.02 1.80 16.37
CA THR A 104 -19.79 1.73 17.62
C THR A 104 -20.02 3.11 18.23
N PRO A 105 -21.00 3.26 19.15
CA PRO A 105 -21.18 4.50 19.91
C PRO A 105 -19.93 4.92 20.70
N GLN A 106 -19.16 3.97 21.23
CA GLN A 106 -17.92 4.25 21.94
C GLN A 106 -16.87 4.89 21.00
N GLY A 107 -16.75 4.38 19.77
CA GLY A 107 -15.89 4.99 18.75
C GLY A 107 -16.32 6.41 18.40
N GLN A 108 -17.63 6.67 18.34
CA GLN A 108 -18.17 8.00 18.10
C GLN A 108 -17.81 8.97 19.24
N SER A 109 -18.01 8.57 20.49
CA SER A 109 -17.65 9.39 21.65
C SER A 109 -16.16 9.72 21.66
N LEU A 110 -15.30 8.73 21.42
CA LEU A 110 -13.85 8.94 21.36
C LEU A 110 -13.44 9.97 20.27
N LEU A 111 -14.03 9.87 19.08
CA LEU A 111 -13.74 10.86 18.02
C LEU A 111 -14.25 12.26 18.37
N ALA A 112 -15.40 12.37 19.01
CA ALA A 112 -15.94 13.65 19.47
C ALA A 112 -14.99 14.31 20.48
N GLU A 113 -14.54 13.58 21.50
CA GLU A 113 -13.57 14.06 22.50
C GLU A 113 -12.26 14.52 21.86
N CYS A 114 -11.72 13.74 20.91
CA CYS A 114 -10.49 14.11 20.19
C CYS A 114 -10.67 15.36 19.31
N SER A 115 -11.85 15.55 18.75
CA SER A 115 -12.17 16.72 17.94
C SER A 115 -12.35 17.97 18.82
N GLU A 116 -13.06 17.86 19.93
CA GLU A 116 -13.28 18.94 20.91
C GLU A 116 -11.98 19.41 21.55
N SER A 117 -11.06 18.48 21.81
CA SER A 117 -9.71 18.81 22.32
C SER A 117 -8.79 19.48 21.27
N GLY A 118 -9.24 19.60 20.02
CA GLY A 118 -8.44 20.10 18.90
C GLY A 118 -7.32 19.16 18.42
N SER A 119 -7.31 17.90 18.90
CA SER A 119 -6.29 16.91 18.53
C SER A 119 -6.50 16.35 17.11
N LEU A 120 -7.72 16.43 16.57
CA LEU A 120 -8.10 15.97 15.25
C LEU A 120 -8.92 17.02 14.51
N ILE A 121 -8.72 17.10 13.20
CA ILE A 121 -9.61 17.81 12.28
C ILE A 121 -10.37 16.75 11.50
N LEU A 122 -11.69 16.73 11.62
CA LEU A 122 -12.58 15.74 11.01
C LEU A 122 -13.38 16.37 9.86
N PHE A 123 -13.54 15.59 8.80
CA PHE A 123 -14.38 15.92 7.64
C PHE A 123 -15.32 14.75 7.39
N GLU A 124 -16.60 14.99 7.44
CA GLU A 124 -17.58 13.94 7.12
C GLU A 124 -17.56 13.63 5.63
N ARG A 125 -17.54 12.32 5.32
CA ARG A 125 -17.55 11.80 3.95
C ARG A 125 -18.48 10.61 3.85
N SER A 126 -18.95 10.33 2.63
CA SER A 126 -19.83 9.18 2.43
C SER A 126 -19.08 7.85 2.59
N LEU A 127 -19.77 6.85 3.15
CA LEU A 127 -19.25 5.50 3.24
C LEU A 127 -18.92 4.93 1.85
N GLU A 128 -19.71 5.28 0.84
CA GLU A 128 -19.50 4.84 -0.54
C GLU A 128 -18.17 5.34 -1.09
N GLU A 129 -17.80 6.59 -0.87
CA GLU A 129 -16.50 7.15 -1.30
C GLU A 129 -15.33 6.39 -0.63
N ALA A 130 -15.44 6.13 0.68
CA ALA A 130 -14.44 5.40 1.44
C ALA A 130 -14.26 3.96 0.91
N VAL A 131 -15.35 3.26 0.63
CA VAL A 131 -15.35 1.86 0.13
C VAL A 131 -14.83 1.78 -1.30
N ASN A 132 -15.25 2.70 -2.18
CA ASN A 132 -14.80 2.74 -3.57
C ASN A 132 -13.29 3.00 -3.69
N GLY A 133 -12.72 3.77 -2.76
CA GLY A 133 -11.28 4.00 -2.68
C GLY A 133 -10.51 2.85 -2.01
N ASN A 134 -11.13 2.13 -1.08
CA ASN A 134 -10.50 1.15 -0.20
C ASN A 134 -11.21 -0.20 -0.27
N HIS A 135 -11.04 -0.94 -1.37
CA HIS A 135 -11.76 -2.21 -1.59
C HIS A 135 -11.60 -3.23 -0.45
N ASN A 136 -10.48 -3.20 0.28
CA ASN A 136 -10.23 -4.05 1.45
C ASN A 136 -11.16 -3.78 2.64
N LEU A 137 -11.92 -2.70 2.61
CA LEU A 137 -13.02 -2.47 3.57
C LEU A 137 -14.19 -3.44 3.35
N LYS A 138 -14.35 -3.95 2.13
CA LYS A 138 -15.51 -4.76 1.73
C LYS A 138 -15.13 -6.17 1.25
N HIS A 139 -13.96 -6.33 0.67
CA HIS A 139 -13.51 -7.60 0.09
C HIS A 139 -12.05 -7.89 0.43
N PRO A 140 -11.67 -9.17 0.61
CA PRO A 140 -10.27 -9.58 0.71
C PRO A 140 -9.47 -9.17 -0.53
N SER A 141 -8.16 -9.06 -0.38
CA SER A 141 -7.26 -8.78 -1.49
C SER A 141 -7.31 -9.88 -2.55
N PRO A 142 -7.29 -9.54 -3.85
CA PRO A 142 -7.26 -10.53 -4.92
C PRO A 142 -5.93 -11.30 -4.93
N LYS A 143 -6.00 -12.59 -5.29
CA LYS A 143 -4.84 -13.49 -5.21
C LYS A 143 -3.85 -13.35 -6.37
N ASN A 144 -4.12 -12.56 -7.35
CA ASN A 144 -3.23 -12.28 -8.52
C ASN A 144 -2.25 -13.42 -8.86
N ASN A 145 -0.93 -13.13 -8.92
CA ASN A 145 0.14 -14.09 -9.20
C ASN A 145 0.76 -14.73 -7.94
N ALA A 146 0.13 -14.64 -6.77
CA ALA A 146 0.69 -15.15 -5.52
C ALA A 146 0.98 -16.67 -5.55
N ASP A 147 0.08 -17.48 -6.11
CA ASP A 147 0.28 -18.92 -6.24
C ASP A 147 1.41 -19.27 -7.21
N ARG A 148 1.50 -18.52 -8.32
CA ARG A 148 2.61 -18.66 -9.26
C ARG A 148 3.95 -18.35 -8.58
N PHE A 149 4.01 -17.26 -7.83
CA PHE A 149 5.20 -16.89 -7.05
C PHE A 149 5.59 -17.99 -6.07
N ARG A 150 4.66 -18.53 -5.30
CA ARG A 150 4.92 -19.61 -4.33
C ARG A 150 5.46 -20.89 -4.98
N LYS A 151 5.04 -21.21 -6.21
CA LYS A 151 5.56 -22.33 -6.99
C LYS A 151 6.97 -22.06 -7.54
N LEU A 152 7.29 -20.82 -7.86
CA LEU A 152 8.58 -20.43 -8.46
C LEU A 152 9.65 -20.15 -7.40
N TYR A 153 9.27 -19.53 -6.28
CA TYR A 153 10.19 -19.06 -5.26
C TYR A 153 11.14 -20.13 -4.66
N PRO A 154 10.70 -21.38 -4.42
CA PRO A 154 11.61 -22.45 -3.96
C PRO A 154 12.60 -22.93 -5.05
N LYS A 155 12.29 -22.71 -6.32
CA LYS A 155 13.04 -23.23 -7.47
C LYS A 155 14.01 -22.22 -8.07
N TYR A 156 13.74 -20.93 -7.92
CA TYR A 156 14.49 -19.86 -8.56
C TYR A 156 14.94 -18.80 -7.55
N PRO A 157 16.02 -18.06 -7.84
CA PRO A 157 16.39 -16.88 -7.08
C PRO A 157 15.23 -15.88 -6.99
N LEU A 158 15.11 -15.19 -5.86
CA LEU A 158 14.02 -14.25 -5.58
C LEU A 158 13.76 -13.26 -6.72
N LYS A 159 14.84 -12.65 -7.26
CA LYS A 159 14.75 -11.69 -8.36
C LYS A 159 14.11 -12.29 -9.61
N ILE A 160 14.45 -13.53 -9.97
CA ILE A 160 13.89 -14.23 -11.13
C ILE A 160 12.42 -14.56 -10.86
N ALA A 161 12.09 -15.17 -9.72
CA ALA A 161 10.71 -15.52 -9.37
C ALA A 161 9.78 -14.30 -9.38
N LEU A 162 10.22 -13.16 -8.82
CA LEU A 162 9.45 -11.91 -8.83
C LEU A 162 9.30 -11.34 -10.23
N ASN A 163 10.37 -11.29 -11.03
CA ASN A 163 10.29 -10.79 -12.39
C ASN A 163 9.30 -11.58 -13.24
N LEU A 164 9.31 -12.91 -13.16
CA LEU A 164 8.37 -13.77 -13.89
C LEU A 164 6.90 -13.55 -13.47
N CYS A 165 6.65 -13.11 -12.23
CA CYS A 165 5.32 -12.78 -11.76
C CYS A 165 4.88 -11.35 -12.12
N LEU A 166 5.82 -10.42 -12.30
CA LEU A 166 5.58 -9.00 -12.57
C LEU A 166 5.60 -8.63 -14.07
N VAL A 167 5.91 -9.56 -14.97
CA VAL A 167 6.05 -9.30 -16.43
C VAL A 167 4.82 -8.58 -17.00
N ILE A 168 3.62 -9.05 -16.71
CA ILE A 168 2.38 -8.47 -17.26
C ILE A 168 2.22 -7.01 -16.83
N ARG A 169 2.50 -6.70 -15.55
CA ARG A 169 2.45 -5.32 -15.04
C ARG A 169 3.44 -4.41 -15.76
N ARG A 170 4.66 -4.89 -15.98
CA ARG A 170 5.70 -4.13 -16.70
C ARG A 170 5.32 -3.85 -18.14
N ILE A 171 4.79 -4.84 -18.86
CA ILE A 171 4.30 -4.66 -20.22
C ILE A 171 3.17 -3.63 -20.26
N ARG A 172 2.19 -3.73 -19.38
CA ARG A 172 1.08 -2.74 -19.29
C ARG A 172 1.59 -1.33 -18.99
N SER A 173 2.56 -1.19 -18.10
CA SER A 173 3.16 0.10 -17.78
C SER A 173 3.88 0.72 -18.98
N ILE A 174 4.64 -0.07 -19.73
CA ILE A 174 5.35 0.37 -20.95
C ILE A 174 4.32 0.79 -22.02
N LEU A 175 3.30 -0.02 -22.26
CA LEU A 175 2.25 0.30 -23.23
C LEU A 175 1.50 1.58 -22.84
N CYS A 176 1.14 1.74 -21.58
CA CYS A 176 0.50 2.97 -21.10
C CYS A 176 1.37 4.21 -21.39
N HIS A 177 2.66 4.16 -21.12
CA HIS A 177 3.56 5.27 -21.41
C HIS A 177 3.71 5.57 -22.92
N LEU A 178 3.66 4.55 -23.77
CA LEU A 178 3.73 4.73 -25.22
C LEU A 178 2.46 5.42 -25.78
N TYR A 179 1.30 5.12 -25.19
CA TYR A 179 0.02 5.71 -25.64
C TYR A 179 -0.33 7.05 -24.98
N THR A 180 0.28 7.40 -23.84
CA THR A 180 0.00 8.64 -23.11
C THR A 180 1.10 9.70 -23.25
N SER A 181 2.21 9.39 -23.93
CA SER A 181 3.19 10.42 -24.30
C SER A 181 2.57 11.36 -25.33
N PRO A 182 2.58 12.69 -25.10
CA PRO A 182 2.11 13.64 -26.10
C PRO A 182 2.87 13.42 -27.41
N SER A 183 2.16 13.42 -28.52
CA SER A 183 2.76 13.34 -29.85
C SER A 183 3.75 14.50 -30.03
N PRO A 184 4.95 14.28 -30.59
CA PRO A 184 5.90 15.35 -30.87
C PRO A 184 5.48 16.27 -32.03
N ARG A 185 4.20 16.30 -32.35
CA ARG A 185 3.63 17.17 -33.38
C ARG A 185 2.44 17.94 -32.80
N ASP A 186 2.71 18.98 -32.07
CA ASP A 186 1.88 20.19 -31.95
C ASP A 186 2.77 21.32 -31.40
#